data_dac4bed76d6fad0fd86073fd17ca62c4
#
_entry.id   dac4bed76d6fad0fd86073fd17ca62c4
#
_cell.length_a   1.000
_cell.length_b   1.000
_cell.length_c   1.000
_cell.angle_alpha   90.00
_cell.angle_beta   90.00
_cell.angle_gamma   90.00
#
_symmetry.space_group_name_H-M   'P 1'
#
loop_
_entity.id
_entity.type
_entity.pdbx_description
1 polymer ?
#
loop_
_entity_poly.entity_id
_entity_poly.type
_entity_poly.pdbx_seq_one_letter_code
_entity_poly.pdbx_strand_id
1 'polypeptide(L)'
;LGMNIGLAEELLARDPDEKSARYKAWSVREEIEGREYDFLVVHSTKLEALKERSLKGRFDRLGVELRKESLALRKREFACEEDARRGGAELLEEALKQGFSAVCSVELEEKALRGKGRPRKDAPLPETNRTWRAVVEVGEVEEKAWESSMERESTFVLVYRMEKAVERKDPAEILRTYKNQNVVEQGFRFLKQPIYLGPVLLKKPERVEALGYVFLLVLLLAKYLEYRVRAALEQEGDALRVGGQKLARPTTQTILYHF
;
A
#
# COMPACT_ATOMS: atom_id res chain seq x y z
N LEU A 1 -4.09 -1.25 17.14
CA LEU A 1 -4.48 -2.65 17.23
C LEU A 1 -3.27 -3.49 16.82
N GLY A 2 -2.55 -4.02 17.84
CA GLY A 2 -1.45 -4.99 17.63
C GLY A 2 -2.06 -6.34 17.25
N MET A 3 -2.28 -6.56 15.95
CA MET A 3 -2.88 -7.78 15.44
C MET A 3 -1.78 -8.81 15.16
N ASN A 4 -1.96 -10.02 15.67
CA ASN A 4 -1.02 -11.12 15.43
C ASN A 4 -1.58 -11.99 14.29
N ILE A 5 -1.02 -11.86 13.10
CA ILE A 5 -1.41 -12.66 11.90
C ILE A 5 -1.29 -14.16 12.16
N GLY A 6 -0.46 -14.59 13.12
CA GLY A 6 -0.33 -15.99 13.49
C GLY A 6 -1.60 -16.66 14.02
N LEU A 7 -2.59 -15.87 14.44
CA LEU A 7 -3.89 -16.35 14.94
C LEU A 7 -5.01 -16.31 13.89
N ALA A 8 -4.71 -15.84 12.66
CA ALA A 8 -5.70 -15.74 11.59
C ALA A 8 -5.99 -17.11 10.98
N GLU A 9 -7.27 -17.38 10.71
CA GLU A 9 -7.69 -18.56 9.97
C GLU A 9 -7.25 -18.46 8.51
N GLU A 10 -6.67 -19.54 7.96
CA GLU A 10 -6.33 -19.60 6.55
C GLU A 10 -7.61 -19.85 5.74
N LEU A 11 -7.97 -18.88 4.91
CA LEU A 11 -9.07 -19.03 3.97
C LEU A 11 -8.55 -19.69 2.69
N LEU A 12 -9.07 -20.84 2.35
CA LEU A 12 -8.74 -21.54 1.12
C LEU A 12 -9.03 -20.63 -0.08
N ALA A 13 -8.03 -20.50 -0.96
CA ALA A 13 -8.19 -19.83 -2.22
C ALA A 13 -9.22 -20.58 -3.08
N ARG A 14 -9.89 -19.83 -3.96
CA ARG A 14 -10.90 -20.35 -4.90
C ARG A 14 -10.30 -21.31 -5.92
N ASP A 15 -8.96 -21.35 -6.02
CA ASP A 15 -8.20 -22.12 -7.00
C ASP A 15 -7.00 -22.76 -6.28
N PRO A 16 -6.84 -24.09 -6.32
CA PRO A 16 -5.73 -24.77 -5.67
C PRO A 16 -4.37 -24.58 -6.37
N ASP A 17 -4.32 -23.81 -7.47
CA ASP A 17 -3.08 -23.52 -8.18
C ASP A 17 -2.09 -22.76 -7.29
N GLU A 18 -0.82 -23.13 -7.31
CA GLU A 18 0.28 -22.49 -6.55
C GLU A 18 0.40 -20.96 -6.78
N LYS A 19 -0.17 -20.45 -7.89
CA LYS A 19 -0.22 -19.05 -8.25
C LYS A 19 -1.43 -18.31 -7.66
N SER A 20 -2.33 -18.99 -6.97
CA SER A 20 -3.51 -18.38 -6.39
C SER A 20 -3.16 -17.62 -5.10
N ALA A 21 -3.79 -16.46 -4.89
CA ALA A 21 -3.62 -15.70 -3.67
C ALA A 21 -4.14 -16.50 -2.48
N ARG A 22 -3.31 -16.63 -1.45
CA ARG A 22 -3.73 -17.16 -0.14
C ARG A 22 -4.23 -15.99 0.71
N TYR A 23 -5.24 -16.26 1.52
CA TYR A 23 -5.84 -15.29 2.40
C TYR A 23 -5.84 -15.83 3.81
N LYS A 24 -5.46 -14.97 4.76
CA LYS A 24 -5.65 -15.21 6.18
C LYS A 24 -6.61 -14.16 6.69
N ALA A 25 -7.58 -14.54 7.50
CA ALA A 25 -8.55 -13.60 8.03
C ALA A 25 -8.88 -13.87 9.49
N TRP A 26 -9.28 -12.81 10.17
CA TRP A 26 -9.87 -12.89 11.51
C TRP A 26 -10.98 -11.86 11.64
N SER A 27 -12.00 -12.21 12.42
CA SER A 27 -13.16 -11.37 12.67
C SER A 27 -13.03 -10.66 14.01
N VAL A 28 -13.31 -9.37 14.01
CA VAL A 28 -13.37 -8.53 15.22
C VAL A 28 -14.71 -7.84 15.26
N ARG A 29 -15.33 -7.74 16.43
CA ARG A 29 -16.56 -6.97 16.65
C ARG A 29 -16.22 -5.77 17.51
N GLU A 30 -16.63 -4.59 17.04
CA GLU A 30 -16.39 -3.32 17.72
C GLU A 30 -17.65 -2.45 17.66
N GLU A 31 -17.84 -1.66 18.70
CA GLU A 31 -18.91 -0.68 18.78
C GLU A 31 -18.38 0.70 18.38
N ILE A 32 -19.01 1.31 17.36
CA ILE A 32 -18.71 2.66 16.90
C ILE A 32 -19.97 3.51 16.99
N GLU A 33 -19.91 4.59 17.73
CA GLU A 33 -21.04 5.54 17.92
C GLU A 33 -22.35 4.86 18.35
N GLY A 34 -22.27 3.90 19.29
CA GLY A 34 -23.42 3.17 19.81
C GLY A 34 -24.00 2.12 18.84
N ARG A 35 -23.25 1.73 17.80
CA ARG A 35 -23.64 0.68 16.85
C ARG A 35 -22.56 -0.38 16.75
N GLU A 36 -22.97 -1.63 16.82
CA GLU A 36 -22.05 -2.76 16.61
C GLU A 36 -21.78 -2.97 15.13
N TYR A 37 -20.50 -3.15 14.80
CA TYR A 37 -20.01 -3.52 13.49
C TYR A 37 -19.11 -4.75 13.58
N ASP A 38 -19.23 -5.60 12.59
CA ASP A 38 -18.34 -6.72 12.42
C ASP A 38 -17.26 -6.34 11.38
N PHE A 39 -16.01 -6.56 11.75
CA PHE A 39 -14.84 -6.31 10.92
C PHE A 39 -14.22 -7.64 10.55
N LEU A 40 -13.96 -7.85 9.27
CA LEU A 40 -13.14 -8.93 8.78
C LEU A 40 -11.81 -8.34 8.31
N VAL A 41 -10.76 -8.64 9.04
CA VAL A 41 -9.39 -8.23 8.68
C VAL A 41 -8.80 -9.34 7.82
N VAL A 42 -8.35 -9.00 6.63
CA VAL A 42 -7.91 -9.97 5.62
C VAL A 42 -6.49 -9.63 5.17
N HIS A 43 -5.58 -10.55 5.37
CA HIS A 43 -4.24 -10.51 4.80
C HIS A 43 -4.21 -11.27 3.46
N SER A 44 -3.47 -10.76 2.48
CA SER A 44 -3.39 -11.34 1.13
C SER A 44 -1.94 -11.46 0.64
N THR A 45 -1.48 -12.66 0.35
CA THR A 45 -0.13 -12.90 -0.20
C THR A 45 0.07 -12.26 -1.57
N LYS A 46 -1.00 -12.08 -2.34
CA LYS A 46 -0.93 -11.35 -3.62
C LYS A 46 -0.69 -9.86 -3.43
N LEU A 47 -1.30 -9.26 -2.40
CA LEU A 47 -1.04 -7.85 -2.06
C LEU A 47 0.38 -7.69 -1.53
N GLU A 48 0.86 -8.63 -0.74
CA GLU A 48 2.23 -8.68 -0.25
C GLU A 48 3.23 -8.59 -1.40
N ALA A 49 3.14 -9.51 -2.38
CA ALA A 49 4.00 -9.51 -3.56
C ALA A 49 3.89 -8.22 -4.42
N LEU A 50 2.69 -7.62 -4.50
CA LEU A 50 2.48 -6.37 -5.24
C LEU A 50 3.06 -5.16 -4.51
N LYS A 51 3.03 -5.16 -3.17
CA LYS A 51 3.43 -4.04 -2.33
C LYS A 51 4.92 -4.02 -2.01
N GLU A 52 5.58 -5.18 -2.06
CA GLU A 52 7.00 -5.33 -1.75
C GLU A 52 7.87 -4.30 -2.48
N ARG A 53 7.73 -4.21 -3.81
CA ARG A 53 8.51 -3.27 -4.63
C ARG A 53 8.22 -1.79 -4.26
N SER A 54 6.97 -1.48 -4.00
CA SER A 54 6.54 -0.12 -3.63
C SER A 54 7.07 0.27 -2.25
N LEU A 55 6.98 -0.66 -1.31
CA LEU A 55 7.45 -0.48 0.06
C LEU A 55 8.97 -0.31 0.08
N LYS A 56 9.70 -1.16 -0.65
CA LYS A 56 11.16 -1.03 -0.79
C LYS A 56 11.54 0.35 -1.33
N GLY A 57 10.92 0.80 -2.42
CA GLY A 57 11.20 2.12 -2.99
C GLY A 57 10.81 3.29 -2.06
N ARG A 58 9.89 3.10 -1.12
CA ARG A 58 9.57 4.08 -0.08
C ARG A 58 10.68 4.15 0.97
N PHE A 59 11.13 3.02 1.49
CA PHE A 59 12.22 2.97 2.46
C PHE A 59 13.55 3.45 1.87
N ASP A 60 13.84 3.10 0.62
CA ASP A 60 15.05 3.59 -0.08
C ASP A 60 15.07 5.12 -0.13
N ARG A 61 13.94 5.75 -0.48
CA ARG A 61 13.83 7.22 -0.52
C ARG A 61 13.97 7.85 0.86
N LEU A 62 13.29 7.31 1.87
CA LEU A 62 13.40 7.79 3.25
C LEU A 62 14.83 7.66 3.77
N GLY A 63 15.51 6.56 3.52
CA GLY A 63 16.91 6.36 3.91
C GLY A 63 17.85 7.36 3.23
N VAL A 64 17.61 7.70 1.97
CA VAL A 64 18.39 8.75 1.28
C VAL A 64 18.17 10.12 1.92
N GLU A 65 16.92 10.47 2.26
CA GLU A 65 16.59 11.74 2.93
C GLU A 65 17.23 11.83 4.32
N LEU A 66 17.09 10.81 5.16
CA LEU A 66 17.70 10.77 6.50
C LEU A 66 19.21 10.87 6.45
N ARG A 67 19.87 10.15 5.54
CA ARG A 67 21.34 10.24 5.36
C ARG A 67 21.78 11.62 4.87
N LYS A 68 20.99 12.28 4.02
CA LYS A 68 21.24 13.66 3.59
C LYS A 68 21.13 14.64 4.75
N GLU A 69 20.13 14.50 5.61
CA GLU A 69 19.96 15.30 6.81
C GLU A 69 21.09 15.06 7.83
N SER A 70 21.51 13.81 8.02
CA SER A 70 22.69 13.45 8.83
C SER A 70 23.96 14.16 8.35
N LEU A 71 24.19 14.17 7.03
CA LEU A 71 25.33 14.87 6.45
C LEU A 71 25.24 16.40 6.62
N ALA A 72 24.04 16.96 6.58
CA ALA A 72 23.82 18.39 6.84
C ALA A 72 24.05 18.73 8.31
N LEU A 73 23.56 17.89 9.22
CA LEU A 73 23.75 18.04 10.66
C LEU A 73 25.23 17.96 11.05
N ARG A 74 25.97 17.03 10.46
CA ARG A 74 27.42 16.87 10.70
C ARG A 74 28.25 18.10 10.34
N LYS A 75 27.76 18.92 9.39
CA LYS A 75 28.42 20.20 9.00
C LYS A 75 28.10 21.35 9.97
N ARG A 76 27.10 21.20 10.82
CA ARG A 76 26.67 22.22 11.76
C ARG A 76 27.59 22.20 12.97
N GLU A 77 28.09 23.39 13.35
CA GLU A 77 28.90 23.57 14.54
C GLU A 77 28.01 24.06 15.70
N PHE A 78 28.20 23.47 16.87
CA PHE A 78 27.48 23.79 18.10
C PHE A 78 28.47 24.39 19.13
N ALA A 79 27.96 25.33 19.94
CA ALA A 79 28.75 26.01 20.94
C ALA A 79 29.04 25.12 22.17
N CYS A 80 28.17 24.16 22.47
CA CYS A 80 28.30 23.25 23.59
C CYS A 80 27.89 21.80 23.21
N GLU A 81 28.34 20.86 24.03
CA GLU A 81 28.04 19.43 23.87
C GLU A 81 26.52 19.15 23.96
N GLU A 82 25.81 19.82 24.88
CA GLU A 82 24.38 19.60 25.08
C GLU A 82 23.55 19.98 23.87
N ASP A 83 23.88 21.12 23.21
CA ASP A 83 23.19 21.55 22.01
C ASP A 83 23.45 20.60 20.84
N ALA A 84 24.69 20.09 20.71
CA ALA A 84 25.02 19.10 19.71
C ALA A 84 24.26 17.79 19.96
N ARG A 85 24.19 17.36 21.22
CA ARG A 85 23.46 16.15 21.62
C ARG A 85 21.96 16.28 21.35
N ARG A 86 21.37 17.45 21.64
CA ARG A 86 19.94 17.73 21.36
C ARG A 86 19.65 17.68 19.87
N GLY A 87 20.47 18.38 19.05
CA GLY A 87 20.30 18.37 17.61
C GLY A 87 20.47 16.98 16.99
N GLY A 88 21.37 16.15 17.54
CA GLY A 88 21.53 14.76 17.13
C GLY A 88 20.36 13.86 17.56
N ALA A 89 19.81 14.10 18.76
CA ALA A 89 18.70 13.32 19.29
C ALA A 89 17.42 13.48 18.47
N GLU A 90 17.14 14.67 17.94
CA GLU A 90 15.97 14.92 17.08
C GLU A 90 16.02 14.05 15.81
N LEU A 91 17.15 14.01 15.13
CA LEU A 91 17.31 13.19 13.92
C LEU A 91 17.35 11.69 14.24
N LEU A 92 17.96 11.32 15.38
CA LEU A 92 17.96 9.93 15.85
C LEU A 92 16.53 9.43 16.09
N GLU A 93 15.70 10.21 16.80
CA GLU A 93 14.31 9.86 17.09
C GLU A 93 13.50 9.72 15.79
N GLU A 94 13.68 10.63 14.84
CA GLU A 94 13.00 10.57 13.55
C GLU A 94 13.41 9.31 12.76
N ALA A 95 14.72 8.98 12.72
CA ALA A 95 15.20 7.77 12.05
C ALA A 95 14.62 6.49 12.66
N LEU A 96 14.63 6.39 14.00
CA LEU A 96 14.05 5.26 14.72
C LEU A 96 12.54 5.16 14.50
N LYS A 97 11.81 6.28 14.51
CA LYS A 97 10.38 6.34 14.25
C LYS A 97 10.02 5.89 12.82
N GLN A 98 10.87 6.18 11.86
CA GLN A 98 10.74 5.72 10.47
C GLN A 98 11.16 4.26 10.26
N GLY A 99 11.66 3.60 11.32
CA GLY A 99 12.03 2.19 11.30
C GLY A 99 13.44 1.92 10.80
N PHE A 100 14.34 2.91 10.88
CA PHE A 100 15.77 2.71 10.59
C PHE A 100 16.57 2.49 11.87
N SER A 101 17.58 1.65 11.80
CA SER A 101 18.59 1.63 12.84
C SER A 101 19.40 2.92 12.77
N ALA A 102 19.67 3.53 13.93
CA ALA A 102 20.47 4.76 13.96
C ALA A 102 21.27 4.87 15.28
N VAL A 103 22.41 5.52 15.21
CA VAL A 103 23.26 5.80 16.37
C VAL A 103 23.67 7.26 16.32
N CYS A 104 23.62 7.94 17.48
CA CYS A 104 24.06 9.32 17.62
C CYS A 104 25.31 9.39 18.50
N SER A 105 26.32 10.11 18.03
CA SER A 105 27.52 10.45 18.76
C SER A 105 27.83 11.95 18.68
N VAL A 106 28.60 12.47 19.59
CA VAL A 106 29.03 13.87 19.60
C VAL A 106 30.53 13.92 19.52
N GLU A 107 31.07 14.66 18.57
CA GLU A 107 32.51 14.85 18.34
C GLU A 107 32.91 16.26 18.73
N LEU A 108 34.03 16.37 19.50
CA LEU A 108 34.69 17.63 19.81
C LEU A 108 35.72 17.94 18.71
N GLU A 109 35.59 19.10 18.08
CA GLU A 109 36.56 19.60 17.13
C GLU A 109 37.32 20.79 17.74
N GLU A 110 38.62 20.66 17.90
CA GLU A 110 39.48 21.72 18.39
C GLU A 110 40.26 22.34 17.24
N LYS A 111 39.96 23.61 16.93
CA LYS A 111 40.67 24.38 15.91
C LYS A 111 41.58 25.40 16.56
N ALA A 112 42.88 25.33 16.33
CA ALA A 112 43.82 26.34 16.75
C ALA A 112 43.59 27.64 15.96
N LEU A 113 43.27 28.72 16.64
CA LEU A 113 43.15 30.06 16.08
C LEU A 113 44.53 30.59 15.67
N ARG A 114 44.93 30.33 14.43
CA ARG A 114 46.16 30.89 13.87
C ARG A 114 45.93 32.31 13.41
N GLY A 115 46.60 33.30 14.04
CA GLY A 115 46.67 34.66 13.55
C GLY A 115 47.27 34.74 12.16
N LYS A 116 46.91 35.79 11.39
CA LYS A 116 47.52 36.05 10.07
C LYS A 116 49.02 36.35 10.24
N GLY A 117 49.91 35.57 9.64
CA GLY A 117 51.32 35.78 9.60
C GLY A 117 52.17 34.59 10.16
N ARG A 118 53.52 34.67 9.97
CA ARG A 118 54.44 33.66 10.50
C ARG A 118 54.52 33.78 12.02
N PRO A 119 54.28 32.72 12.77
CA PRO A 119 54.35 32.75 14.25
C PRO A 119 55.76 33.15 14.69
N ARG A 120 55.85 34.04 15.70
CA ARG A 120 57.13 34.37 16.34
C ARG A 120 57.57 33.16 17.20
N LYS A 121 58.91 32.97 17.32
CA LYS A 121 59.48 31.82 18.01
C LYS A 121 59.06 31.70 19.50
N ASP A 122 58.65 32.80 20.12
CA ASP A 122 58.21 32.90 21.52
C ASP A 122 56.77 33.30 21.68
N ALA A 123 55.92 33.02 20.65
CA ALA A 123 54.50 33.32 20.75
C ALA A 123 53.80 32.31 21.68
N PRO A 124 52.88 32.78 22.54
CA PRO A 124 52.05 31.87 23.35
C PRO A 124 51.30 30.91 22.47
N LEU A 125 50.99 29.74 23.00
CA LEU A 125 50.20 28.74 22.29
C LEU A 125 48.91 29.38 21.77
N PRO A 126 48.50 29.12 20.50
CA PRO A 126 47.33 29.71 19.92
C PRO A 126 46.11 29.30 20.75
N GLU A 127 45.19 30.24 20.96
CA GLU A 127 43.86 29.95 21.54
C GLU A 127 43.18 28.89 20.69
N THR A 128 42.59 27.91 21.35
CA THR A 128 41.89 26.80 20.71
C THR A 128 40.38 27.11 20.73
N ASN A 129 39.78 27.24 19.59
CA ASN A 129 38.30 27.28 19.53
C ASN A 129 37.79 25.84 19.57
N ARG A 130 36.86 25.57 20.50
CA ARG A 130 36.22 24.28 20.68
C ARG A 130 34.82 24.37 20.08
N THR A 131 34.54 23.51 19.11
CA THR A 131 33.21 23.36 18.54
C THR A 131 32.79 21.92 18.63
N TRP A 132 31.50 21.72 18.80
CA TRP A 132 30.90 20.39 18.92
C TRP A 132 30.15 20.04 17.67
N ARG A 133 30.17 18.79 17.26
CA ARG A 133 29.41 18.29 16.09
C ARG A 133 28.60 17.07 16.49
N ALA A 134 27.32 17.06 16.08
CA ALA A 134 26.49 15.87 16.17
C ALA A 134 26.72 15.00 14.93
N VAL A 135 26.98 13.72 15.16
CA VAL A 135 27.12 12.70 14.10
C VAL A 135 26.03 11.66 14.35
N VAL A 136 25.09 11.59 13.43
CA VAL A 136 24.04 10.57 13.43
C VAL A 136 24.31 9.62 12.27
N GLU A 137 24.58 8.37 12.57
CA GLU A 137 24.76 7.31 11.58
C GLU A 137 23.42 6.61 11.38
N VAL A 138 22.86 6.72 10.17
CA VAL A 138 21.62 6.06 9.79
C VAL A 138 21.97 4.77 9.06
N GLY A 139 21.61 3.65 9.66
CA GLY A 139 21.83 2.31 9.12
C GLY A 139 20.73 1.85 8.17
N GLU A 140 20.47 0.56 8.20
CA GLU A 140 19.45 -0.08 7.37
C GLU A 140 18.09 -0.11 8.08
N VAL A 141 17.05 -0.44 7.33
CA VAL A 141 15.69 -0.61 7.84
C VAL A 141 15.69 -1.81 8.79
N GLU A 142 15.12 -1.65 9.98
CA GLU A 142 14.95 -2.74 10.92
C GLU A 142 13.96 -3.78 10.39
N GLU A 143 14.28 -5.07 10.54
CA GLU A 143 13.43 -6.18 10.07
C GLU A 143 12.00 -6.09 10.61
N LYS A 144 11.84 -5.77 11.90
CA LYS A 144 10.52 -5.58 12.52
C LYS A 144 9.72 -4.44 11.89
N ALA A 145 10.38 -3.34 11.51
CA ALA A 145 9.73 -2.20 10.86
C ALA A 145 9.30 -2.56 9.44
N TRP A 146 10.14 -3.32 8.73
CA TRP A 146 9.82 -3.86 7.42
C TRP A 146 8.62 -4.80 7.49
N GLU A 147 8.67 -5.83 8.35
CA GLU A 147 7.61 -6.81 8.53
C GLU A 147 6.27 -6.15 8.91
N SER A 148 6.29 -5.27 9.91
CA SER A 148 5.08 -4.55 10.34
C SER A 148 4.49 -3.66 9.24
N SER A 149 5.33 -3.03 8.42
CA SER A 149 4.88 -2.22 7.29
C SER A 149 4.31 -3.09 6.17
N MET A 150 4.95 -4.22 5.88
CA MET A 150 4.49 -5.19 4.89
C MET A 150 3.14 -5.78 5.31
N GLU A 151 3.03 -6.22 6.56
CA GLU A 151 1.78 -6.73 7.13
C GLU A 151 0.63 -5.74 6.99
N ARG A 152 0.88 -4.48 7.35
CA ARG A 152 -0.11 -3.41 7.26
C ARG A 152 -0.55 -3.12 5.82
N GLU A 153 0.38 -3.10 4.88
CA GLU A 153 0.07 -2.79 3.46
C GLU A 153 -0.50 -3.97 2.69
N SER A 154 -0.28 -5.20 3.15
CA SER A 154 -0.86 -6.42 2.59
C SER A 154 -2.18 -6.83 3.23
N THR A 155 -2.63 -6.07 4.23
CA THR A 155 -3.88 -6.30 4.97
C THR A 155 -4.92 -5.25 4.63
N PHE A 156 -6.17 -5.68 4.46
CA PHE A 156 -7.33 -4.79 4.30
C PHE A 156 -8.46 -5.22 5.22
N VAL A 157 -9.35 -4.28 5.51
CA VAL A 157 -10.46 -4.49 6.45
C VAL A 157 -11.77 -4.39 5.68
N LEU A 158 -12.62 -5.40 5.84
CA LEU A 158 -14.00 -5.38 5.38
C LEU A 158 -14.90 -5.11 6.58
N VAL A 159 -15.76 -4.12 6.44
CA VAL A 159 -16.78 -3.80 7.45
C VAL A 159 -18.11 -4.33 6.93
N TYR A 160 -18.78 -5.09 7.75
CA TYR A 160 -20.10 -5.61 7.42
C TYR A 160 -21.03 -5.54 8.62
N ARG A 161 -22.33 -5.44 8.36
CA ARG A 161 -23.36 -5.42 9.36
C ARG A 161 -24.38 -6.51 9.03
N MET A 162 -24.70 -7.32 10.01
CA MET A 162 -25.75 -8.31 9.92
C MET A 162 -27.04 -7.75 10.53
N GLU A 163 -28.13 -7.81 9.80
CA GLU A 163 -29.44 -7.36 10.34
C GLU A 163 -29.98 -8.26 11.46
N LYS A 164 -29.52 -9.50 11.53
CA LYS A 164 -29.88 -10.46 12.58
C LYS A 164 -28.62 -11.01 13.25
N ALA A 165 -28.55 -10.84 14.55
CA ALA A 165 -27.43 -11.25 15.40
C ALA A 165 -27.15 -12.77 15.46
N VAL A 166 -27.83 -13.60 14.67
CA VAL A 166 -27.95 -15.05 14.90
C VAL A 166 -26.93 -15.88 14.14
N GLU A 167 -26.36 -15.41 13.02
CA GLU A 167 -25.40 -16.22 12.27
C GLU A 167 -24.17 -15.39 11.89
N ARG A 168 -23.02 -15.72 12.49
CA ARG A 168 -21.73 -15.28 11.95
C ARG A 168 -21.55 -15.91 10.59
N LYS A 169 -21.51 -15.11 9.52
CA LYS A 169 -21.14 -15.62 8.19
C LYS A 169 -19.71 -16.12 8.22
N ASP A 170 -19.47 -17.20 7.49
CA ASP A 170 -18.15 -17.72 7.23
C ASP A 170 -17.27 -16.59 6.61
N PRO A 171 -16.09 -16.30 7.18
CA PRO A 171 -15.14 -15.34 6.64
C PRO A 171 -14.87 -15.52 5.15
N ALA A 172 -14.84 -16.76 4.66
CA ALA A 172 -14.66 -17.07 3.25
C ALA A 172 -15.84 -16.60 2.38
N GLU A 173 -17.08 -16.69 2.89
CA GLU A 173 -18.27 -16.21 2.19
C GLU A 173 -18.29 -14.68 2.09
N ILE A 174 -17.90 -13.99 3.18
CA ILE A 174 -17.79 -12.53 3.18
C ILE A 174 -16.75 -12.08 2.16
N LEU A 175 -15.59 -12.70 2.15
CA LEU A 175 -14.53 -12.40 1.19
C LEU A 175 -14.96 -12.68 -0.26
N ARG A 176 -15.69 -13.78 -0.51
CA ARG A 176 -16.24 -14.09 -1.84
C ARG A 176 -17.25 -13.03 -2.27
N THR A 177 -18.14 -12.62 -1.38
CA THR A 177 -19.15 -11.58 -1.65
C THR A 177 -18.48 -10.27 -2.01
N TYR A 178 -17.47 -9.84 -1.24
CA TYR A 178 -16.68 -8.66 -1.53
C TYR A 178 -15.99 -8.73 -2.90
N LYS A 179 -15.36 -9.85 -3.22
CA LYS A 179 -14.70 -10.03 -4.52
C LYS A 179 -15.67 -10.06 -5.68
N ASN A 180 -16.87 -10.55 -5.47
CA ASN A 180 -17.91 -10.56 -6.49
C ASN A 180 -18.43 -9.15 -6.81
N GLN A 181 -18.28 -8.16 -5.92
CA GLN A 181 -18.57 -6.75 -6.25
C GLN A 181 -17.78 -6.25 -7.44
N ASN A 182 -16.54 -6.71 -7.61
CA ASN A 182 -15.73 -6.35 -8.78
C ASN A 182 -16.40 -6.71 -10.12
N VAL A 183 -17.18 -7.78 -10.14
CA VAL A 183 -17.95 -8.18 -11.36
C VAL A 183 -19.01 -7.14 -11.69
N VAL A 184 -19.68 -6.62 -10.65
CA VAL A 184 -20.70 -5.56 -10.80
C VAL A 184 -20.06 -4.24 -11.23
N GLU A 185 -18.94 -3.87 -10.58
CA GLU A 185 -18.19 -2.66 -10.94
C GLU A 185 -17.66 -2.71 -12.37
N GLN A 186 -17.14 -3.84 -12.82
CA GLN A 186 -16.72 -4.03 -14.21
C GLN A 186 -17.91 -3.93 -15.17
N GLY A 187 -19.09 -4.43 -14.78
CA GLY A 187 -20.32 -4.28 -15.53
C GLY A 187 -20.71 -2.81 -15.71
N PHE A 188 -20.71 -2.03 -14.63
CA PHE A 188 -20.98 -0.59 -14.72
C PHE A 188 -19.90 0.17 -15.48
N ARG A 189 -18.64 -0.22 -15.36
CA ARG A 189 -17.55 0.37 -16.17
C ARG A 189 -17.76 0.12 -17.66
N PHE A 190 -18.21 -1.08 -18.03
CA PHE A 190 -18.55 -1.40 -19.41
C PHE A 190 -19.66 -0.48 -19.93
N LEU A 191 -20.75 -0.30 -19.18
CA LEU A 191 -21.87 0.58 -19.56
C LEU A 191 -21.44 2.05 -19.68
N LYS A 192 -20.51 2.53 -18.85
CA LYS A 192 -20.02 3.92 -18.85
C LYS A 192 -19.01 4.22 -19.97
N GLN A 193 -18.64 3.24 -20.79
CA GLN A 193 -17.74 3.52 -21.91
C GLN A 193 -18.41 4.44 -22.94
N PRO A 194 -17.73 5.47 -23.45
CA PRO A 194 -18.31 6.44 -24.40
C PRO A 194 -18.87 5.81 -25.68
N ILE A 195 -18.40 4.61 -26.02
CA ILE A 195 -18.88 3.88 -27.21
C ILE A 195 -20.33 3.38 -27.04
N TYR A 196 -20.78 3.17 -25.79
CA TYR A 196 -22.11 2.67 -25.48
C TYR A 196 -23.03 3.73 -24.90
N LEU A 197 -22.47 4.72 -24.24
CA LEU A 197 -23.20 5.75 -23.51
C LEU A 197 -22.70 7.12 -23.95
N GLY A 198 -23.34 7.67 -24.99
CA GLY A 198 -23.14 9.07 -25.35
C GLY A 198 -23.81 10.02 -24.35
N PRO A 199 -23.75 11.33 -24.54
CA PRO A 199 -24.41 12.28 -23.66
C PRO A 199 -25.91 12.03 -23.61
N VAL A 200 -26.43 11.78 -22.40
CA VAL A 200 -27.85 11.54 -22.16
C VAL A 200 -28.59 12.88 -22.08
N LEU A 201 -29.30 13.27 -23.14
CA LEU A 201 -30.03 14.54 -23.23
C LEU A 201 -31.52 14.37 -22.92
N LEU A 202 -31.88 13.46 -22.01
CA LEU A 202 -33.26 13.21 -21.62
C LEU A 202 -33.71 14.18 -20.53
N LYS A 203 -34.84 14.90 -20.79
CA LYS A 203 -35.40 15.90 -19.85
C LYS A 203 -36.42 15.31 -18.87
N LYS A 204 -37.06 14.19 -19.21
CA LYS A 204 -38.11 13.58 -18.38
C LYS A 204 -37.56 12.45 -17.52
N PRO A 205 -37.79 12.45 -16.18
CA PRO A 205 -37.30 11.41 -15.27
C PRO A 205 -37.70 9.99 -15.71
N GLU A 206 -38.95 9.81 -16.19
CA GLU A 206 -39.45 8.49 -16.59
C GLU A 206 -38.66 7.93 -17.80
N ARG A 207 -38.18 8.81 -18.69
CA ARG A 207 -37.35 8.40 -19.82
C ARG A 207 -35.92 8.04 -19.39
N VAL A 208 -35.37 8.73 -18.38
CA VAL A 208 -34.10 8.39 -17.81
C VAL A 208 -34.18 7.02 -17.14
N GLU A 209 -35.25 6.76 -16.39
CA GLU A 209 -35.50 5.47 -15.76
C GLU A 209 -35.63 4.35 -16.79
N ALA A 210 -36.46 4.54 -17.83
CA ALA A 210 -36.61 3.59 -18.93
C ALA A 210 -35.25 3.28 -19.61
N LEU A 211 -34.42 4.30 -19.84
CA LEU A 211 -33.10 4.13 -20.42
C LEU A 211 -32.20 3.31 -19.44
N GLY A 212 -32.30 3.53 -18.13
CA GLY A 212 -31.63 2.74 -17.11
C GLY A 212 -31.96 1.26 -17.21
N TYR A 213 -33.24 0.91 -17.37
CA TYR A 213 -33.65 -0.48 -17.59
C TYR A 213 -33.08 -1.08 -18.87
N VAL A 214 -33.08 -0.31 -19.98
CA VAL A 214 -32.44 -0.76 -21.23
C VAL A 214 -30.96 -1.06 -21.02
N PHE A 215 -30.22 -0.21 -20.31
CA PHE A 215 -28.82 -0.48 -20.00
C PHE A 215 -28.61 -1.73 -19.13
N LEU A 216 -29.49 -1.98 -18.16
CA LEU A 216 -29.42 -3.21 -17.35
C LEU A 216 -29.67 -4.45 -18.21
N LEU A 217 -30.63 -4.40 -19.16
CA LEU A 217 -30.84 -5.49 -20.10
C LEU A 217 -29.64 -5.73 -21.02
N VAL A 218 -29.03 -4.66 -21.54
CA VAL A 218 -27.81 -4.74 -22.36
C VAL A 218 -26.67 -5.37 -21.57
N LEU A 219 -26.49 -4.96 -20.31
CA LEU A 219 -25.48 -5.54 -19.44
C LEU A 219 -25.73 -7.03 -19.19
N LEU A 220 -26.99 -7.42 -18.93
CA LEU A 220 -27.38 -8.81 -18.74
C LEU A 220 -27.04 -9.65 -19.96
N LEU A 221 -27.44 -9.18 -21.17
CA LEU A 221 -27.15 -9.87 -22.42
C LEU A 221 -25.65 -9.96 -22.70
N ALA A 222 -24.89 -8.89 -22.44
CA ALA A 222 -23.44 -8.86 -22.59
C ALA A 222 -22.76 -9.89 -21.65
N LYS A 223 -23.19 -9.95 -20.39
CA LYS A 223 -22.66 -10.92 -19.43
C LYS A 223 -23.07 -12.35 -19.74
N TYR A 224 -24.27 -12.56 -20.24
CA TYR A 224 -24.72 -13.87 -20.70
C TYR A 224 -23.92 -14.34 -21.92
N LEU A 225 -23.63 -13.46 -22.87
CA LEU A 225 -22.78 -13.76 -24.02
C LEU A 225 -21.36 -14.14 -23.56
N GLU A 226 -20.75 -13.36 -22.66
CA GLU A 226 -19.44 -13.72 -22.08
C GLU A 226 -19.47 -15.11 -21.42
N TYR A 227 -20.50 -15.38 -20.63
CA TYR A 227 -20.66 -16.68 -19.96
C TYR A 227 -20.73 -17.81 -20.96
N ARG A 228 -21.58 -17.69 -21.99
CA ARG A 228 -21.78 -18.75 -23.01
C ARG A 228 -20.51 -19.00 -23.80
N VAL A 229 -19.82 -17.95 -24.24
CA VAL A 229 -18.58 -18.08 -25.01
C VAL A 229 -17.46 -18.69 -24.15
N ARG A 230 -17.31 -18.25 -22.91
CA ARG A 230 -16.30 -18.79 -21.98
C ARG A 230 -16.59 -20.25 -21.66
N ALA A 231 -17.83 -20.62 -21.43
CA ALA A 231 -18.22 -22.03 -21.19
C ALA A 231 -17.94 -22.93 -22.41
N ALA A 232 -18.20 -22.46 -23.62
CA ALA A 232 -17.88 -23.19 -24.83
C ALA A 232 -16.35 -23.37 -25.02
N LEU A 233 -15.58 -22.30 -24.85
CA LEU A 233 -14.11 -22.35 -24.92
C LEU A 233 -13.51 -23.29 -23.87
N GLU A 234 -14.06 -23.32 -22.65
CA GLU A 234 -13.63 -24.20 -21.58
C GLU A 234 -13.95 -25.68 -21.91
N GLN A 235 -15.14 -25.96 -22.47
CA GLN A 235 -15.52 -27.31 -22.89
C GLN A 235 -14.67 -27.85 -24.05
N GLU A 236 -14.30 -26.98 -24.99
CA GLU A 236 -13.49 -27.33 -26.15
C GLU A 236 -11.97 -27.33 -25.84
N GLY A 237 -11.57 -26.85 -24.67
CA GLY A 237 -10.15 -26.69 -24.28
C GLY A 237 -9.42 -25.67 -25.17
N ASP A 238 -10.14 -24.71 -25.77
CA ASP A 238 -9.62 -23.73 -26.72
C ASP A 238 -9.68 -22.30 -26.15
N ALA A 239 -9.15 -21.34 -26.89
CA ALA A 239 -9.13 -19.94 -26.55
C ALA A 239 -9.39 -19.07 -27.78
N LEU A 240 -10.14 -17.98 -27.58
CA LEU A 240 -10.39 -17.02 -28.65
C LEU A 240 -9.08 -16.37 -29.09
N ARG A 241 -8.80 -16.33 -30.39
CA ARG A 241 -7.59 -15.71 -30.94
C ARG A 241 -7.91 -14.33 -31.47
N VAL A 242 -7.39 -13.31 -30.83
CA VAL A 242 -7.57 -11.91 -31.23
C VAL A 242 -6.23 -11.20 -31.30
N GLY A 243 -5.89 -10.65 -32.45
CA GLY A 243 -4.62 -9.93 -32.64
C GLY A 243 -3.38 -10.77 -32.33
N GLY A 244 -3.42 -12.08 -32.59
CA GLY A 244 -2.31 -13.01 -32.31
C GLY A 244 -2.22 -13.49 -30.84
N GLN A 245 -3.04 -12.98 -29.95
CA GLN A 245 -3.11 -13.42 -28.55
C GLN A 245 -4.23 -14.45 -28.33
N LYS A 246 -3.94 -15.46 -27.50
CA LYS A 246 -4.95 -16.44 -27.07
C LYS A 246 -5.61 -15.94 -25.78
N LEU A 247 -6.93 -15.78 -25.81
CA LEU A 247 -7.75 -15.29 -24.69
C LEU A 247 -8.71 -16.41 -24.26
N ALA A 248 -8.39 -17.06 -23.14
CA ALA A 248 -9.26 -18.08 -22.54
C ALA A 248 -10.53 -17.48 -21.92
N ARG A 249 -10.50 -16.20 -21.51
CA ARG A 249 -11.63 -15.49 -20.89
C ARG A 249 -11.90 -14.16 -21.61
N PRO A 250 -12.41 -14.19 -22.84
CA PRO A 250 -12.69 -12.95 -23.60
C PRO A 250 -13.78 -12.10 -22.93
N THR A 251 -13.69 -10.79 -23.11
CA THR A 251 -14.74 -9.83 -22.71
C THR A 251 -15.76 -9.68 -23.82
N THR A 252 -16.96 -9.18 -23.51
CA THR A 252 -17.99 -8.88 -24.52
C THR A 252 -17.46 -7.99 -25.65
N GLN A 253 -16.67 -6.97 -25.31
CA GLN A 253 -16.05 -6.10 -26.30
C GLN A 253 -15.15 -6.90 -27.24
N THR A 254 -14.30 -7.75 -26.70
CA THR A 254 -13.39 -8.60 -27.51
C THR A 254 -14.17 -9.58 -28.39
N ILE A 255 -15.26 -10.14 -27.86
CA ILE A 255 -16.12 -11.06 -28.61
C ILE A 255 -16.77 -10.32 -29.79
N LEU A 256 -17.39 -9.14 -29.54
CA LEU A 256 -18.06 -8.36 -30.57
C LEU A 256 -17.11 -7.79 -31.66
N TYR A 257 -15.85 -7.54 -31.32
CA TYR A 257 -14.84 -7.12 -32.31
C TYR A 257 -14.28 -8.27 -33.14
N HIS A 258 -14.46 -9.51 -32.68
CA HIS A 258 -13.96 -10.69 -33.40
C HIS A 258 -14.93 -11.13 -34.51
N PHE A 259 -16.22 -10.87 -34.35
CA PHE A 259 -17.30 -11.14 -35.30
C PHE A 259 -17.70 -9.89 -36.07
#